data_72c9b8e6c57508c13085d6a6cc41e146
#
_entry.id   72c9b8e6c57508c13085d6a6cc41e146
#
_cell.length_a   1.000
_cell.length_b   1.000
_cell.length_c   1.000
_cell.angle_alpha   90.00
_cell.angle_beta   90.00
_cell.angle_gamma   90.00
#
_symmetry.space_group_name_H-M   'P 1'
#
loop_
_entity.id
_entity.type
_entity.pdbx_description
1 polymer ?
#
loop_
_entity_poly.entity_id
_entity_poly.type
_entity_poly.pdbx_seq_one_letter_code
_entity_poly.pdbx_strand_id
1 'polypeptide(L)'
;MSKAYIFPGQGSQFPGMGKALYERSAEARELMDRANEILGFPITDIMFGESAEDLKATRVTQPAIFIHSVVLALCSGLETPAMVAGHSLGEFSALAAAGAMSFEDALKLVAVRASAMQKCCEQVPGSMAAIIKLPTETIEEVCASCSGLVIPANYNSEGQVVISGEAEAVAEACKKMMEAGAKRALPLPVSGAFHSPLMEPARLELAEAIDKTPFQAPACPVYQNVTALPATDPDVIKANLLKQLTSPVRWTQTVQNMVADGADYFLEIGPGTVLQGLVGRIAPDVVKEGLSE
;
A
#
# COMPACT_ATOMS: atom_id res chain seq x y z
N MET A 1 13.34 -17.45 -14.80
CA MET A 1 13.06 -16.38 -13.85
C MET A 1 11.57 -16.33 -13.60
N SER A 2 11.16 -16.53 -12.37
CA SER A 2 9.76 -16.40 -11.96
C SER A 2 9.52 -14.96 -11.51
N LYS A 3 8.88 -14.16 -12.37
CA LYS A 3 8.71 -12.72 -12.15
C LYS A 3 7.56 -12.44 -11.20
N ALA A 4 7.83 -11.65 -10.19
CA ALA A 4 6.86 -11.09 -9.26
C ALA A 4 6.75 -9.57 -9.49
N TYR A 5 5.54 -9.04 -9.71
CA TYR A 5 5.33 -7.61 -9.78
C TYR A 5 4.82 -7.09 -8.45
N ILE A 6 5.43 -6.02 -7.96
CA ILE A 6 5.09 -5.44 -6.67
C ILE A 6 4.73 -3.96 -6.82
N PHE A 7 3.72 -3.53 -6.07
CA PHE A 7 3.11 -2.21 -6.19
C PHE A 7 3.24 -1.42 -4.89
N PRO A 8 3.83 -0.21 -4.92
CA PRO A 8 4.05 0.59 -3.73
C PRO A 8 2.75 1.19 -3.18
N GLY A 9 2.80 1.58 -1.92
CA GLY A 9 1.76 2.30 -1.22
C GLY A 9 2.10 3.74 -0.90
N GLN A 10 1.31 4.33 -0.01
CA GLN A 10 1.46 5.72 0.44
C GLN A 10 2.86 5.98 1.00
N GLY A 11 3.44 7.11 0.64
CA GLY A 11 4.82 7.50 0.96
C GLY A 11 5.79 7.37 -0.23
N SER A 12 5.33 6.80 -1.36
CA SER A 12 6.14 6.67 -2.59
C SER A 12 5.92 7.81 -3.60
N GLN A 13 4.87 8.64 -3.41
CA GLN A 13 4.54 9.74 -4.31
C GLN A 13 5.64 10.82 -4.36
N PHE A 14 5.79 11.44 -5.52
CA PHE A 14 6.70 12.57 -5.73
C PHE A 14 6.13 13.55 -6.77
N PRO A 15 6.47 14.84 -6.68
CA PRO A 15 6.06 15.85 -7.67
C PRO A 15 6.52 15.52 -9.08
N GLY A 16 5.63 15.64 -10.07
CA GLY A 16 5.91 15.31 -11.47
C GLY A 16 5.66 13.85 -11.86
N MET A 17 5.27 12.97 -10.93
CA MET A 17 5.01 11.57 -11.22
C MET A 17 3.95 11.37 -12.30
N GLY A 18 4.23 10.50 -13.27
CA GLY A 18 3.32 10.15 -14.38
C GLY A 18 3.37 11.11 -15.57
N LYS A 19 4.04 12.26 -15.46
CA LYS A 19 4.05 13.27 -16.53
C LYS A 19 4.73 12.75 -17.80
N ALA A 20 5.90 12.16 -17.66
CA ALA A 20 6.63 11.61 -18.80
C ALA A 20 5.85 10.48 -19.49
N LEU A 21 5.20 9.62 -18.71
CA LEU A 21 4.33 8.56 -19.23
C LEU A 21 3.12 9.13 -20.00
N TYR A 22 2.48 10.15 -19.46
CA TYR A 22 1.36 10.86 -20.11
C TYR A 22 1.76 11.50 -21.44
N GLU A 23 2.94 12.12 -21.49
CA GLU A 23 3.44 12.81 -22.69
C GLU A 23 3.82 11.84 -23.83
N ARG A 24 4.40 10.68 -23.49
CA ARG A 24 4.90 9.72 -24.49
C ARG A 24 3.91 8.67 -24.97
N SER A 25 2.86 8.37 -24.21
CA SER A 25 1.89 7.31 -24.52
C SER A 25 0.48 7.87 -24.66
N ALA A 26 -0.13 7.66 -25.83
CA ALA A 26 -1.52 8.05 -26.07
C ALA A 26 -2.50 7.25 -25.19
N GLU A 27 -2.23 5.96 -24.98
CA GLU A 27 -3.02 5.08 -24.11
C GLU A 27 -2.94 5.51 -22.64
N ALA A 28 -1.73 5.86 -22.16
CA ALA A 28 -1.55 6.37 -20.81
C ALA A 28 -2.28 7.69 -20.60
N ARG A 29 -2.26 8.58 -21.59
CA ARG A 29 -3.00 9.84 -21.58
C ARG A 29 -4.50 9.60 -21.45
N GLU A 30 -5.07 8.71 -22.26
CA GLU A 30 -6.49 8.37 -22.22
C GLU A 30 -6.92 7.84 -20.86
N LEU A 31 -6.13 6.93 -20.26
CA LEU A 31 -6.40 6.40 -18.93
C LEU A 31 -6.31 7.48 -17.83
N MET A 32 -5.32 8.37 -17.92
CA MET A 32 -5.16 9.45 -16.92
C MET A 32 -6.24 10.53 -17.06
N ASP A 33 -6.65 10.87 -18.30
CA ASP A 33 -7.78 11.79 -18.53
C ASP A 33 -9.09 11.16 -18.03
N ARG A 34 -9.26 9.86 -18.25
CA ARG A 34 -10.38 9.10 -17.69
C ARG A 34 -10.39 9.09 -16.16
N ALA A 35 -9.21 9.06 -15.54
CA ALA A 35 -9.10 9.16 -14.08
C ALA A 35 -9.58 10.52 -13.55
N ASN A 36 -9.27 11.63 -14.25
CA ASN A 36 -9.79 12.96 -13.90
C ASN A 36 -11.32 12.99 -13.93
N GLU A 37 -11.93 12.38 -14.96
CA GLU A 37 -13.40 12.29 -15.07
C GLU A 37 -14.01 11.49 -13.91
N ILE A 38 -13.44 10.31 -13.60
CA ILE A 38 -13.93 9.43 -12.52
C ILE A 38 -13.85 10.11 -11.16
N LEU A 39 -12.75 10.80 -10.89
CA LEU A 39 -12.52 11.48 -9.62
C LEU A 39 -13.26 12.82 -9.50
N GLY A 40 -13.68 13.42 -10.62
CA GLY A 40 -14.37 14.71 -10.68
C GLY A 40 -13.48 15.92 -10.38
N PHE A 41 -12.15 15.74 -10.43
CA PHE A 41 -11.17 16.83 -10.31
C PHE A 41 -9.88 16.48 -11.08
N PRO A 42 -9.09 17.48 -11.50
CA PRO A 42 -7.90 17.27 -12.33
C PRO A 42 -6.72 16.75 -11.50
N ILE A 43 -6.74 15.47 -11.11
CA ILE A 43 -5.67 14.86 -10.33
C ILE A 43 -4.33 14.88 -11.08
N THR A 44 -4.37 14.83 -12.41
CA THR A 44 -3.16 14.92 -13.24
C THR A 44 -2.41 16.24 -13.05
N ASP A 45 -3.12 17.36 -12.86
CA ASP A 45 -2.48 18.65 -12.60
C ASP A 45 -1.70 18.62 -11.27
N ILE A 46 -2.23 17.91 -10.27
CA ILE A 46 -1.57 17.74 -8.99
C ILE A 46 -0.37 16.78 -9.13
N MET A 47 -0.54 15.66 -9.83
CA MET A 47 0.53 14.68 -10.06
C MET A 47 1.72 15.27 -10.82
N PHE A 48 1.43 16.07 -11.86
CA PHE A 48 2.45 16.68 -12.73
C PHE A 48 3.02 17.98 -12.17
N GLY A 49 2.39 18.52 -11.12
CA GLY A 49 2.84 19.74 -10.45
C GLY A 49 4.14 19.58 -9.67
N GLU A 50 4.68 20.68 -9.18
CA GLU A 50 5.95 20.74 -8.43
C GLU A 50 5.73 20.70 -6.90
N SER A 51 4.49 20.78 -6.43
CA SER A 51 4.14 20.88 -5.02
C SER A 51 4.04 19.49 -4.36
N ALA A 52 5.00 19.15 -3.52
CA ALA A 52 4.91 17.96 -2.68
C ALA A 52 3.78 18.07 -1.64
N GLU A 53 3.37 19.27 -1.26
CA GLU A 53 2.30 19.51 -0.28
C GLU A 53 0.95 19.06 -0.82
N ASP A 54 0.67 19.35 -2.10
CA ASP A 54 -0.60 18.99 -2.74
C ASP A 54 -0.81 17.47 -2.84
N LEU A 55 0.29 16.69 -2.83
CA LEU A 55 0.28 15.24 -2.84
C LEU A 55 0.16 14.59 -1.44
N LYS A 56 0.10 15.36 -0.35
CA LYS A 56 0.11 14.79 1.02
C LYS A 56 -1.25 14.31 1.51
N ALA A 57 -2.35 14.95 1.09
CA ALA A 57 -3.67 14.57 1.54
C ALA A 57 -4.00 13.15 1.07
N THR A 58 -4.38 12.26 1.99
CA THR A 58 -4.66 10.84 1.70
C THR A 58 -5.63 10.66 0.54
N ARG A 59 -6.65 11.52 0.44
CA ARG A 59 -7.63 11.54 -0.65
C ARG A 59 -7.03 11.83 -2.04
N VAL A 60 -5.83 12.41 -2.09
CA VAL A 60 -5.06 12.70 -3.31
C VAL A 60 -3.95 11.68 -3.50
N THR A 61 -3.18 11.41 -2.44
CA THR A 61 -2.02 10.52 -2.46
C THR A 61 -2.35 9.14 -3.01
N GLN A 62 -3.43 8.52 -2.49
CA GLN A 62 -3.76 7.15 -2.86
C GLN A 62 -4.19 7.02 -4.32
N PRO A 63 -5.14 7.83 -4.84
CA PRO A 63 -5.46 7.81 -6.26
C PRO A 63 -4.26 8.12 -7.16
N ALA A 64 -3.40 9.07 -6.80
CA ALA A 64 -2.23 9.44 -7.58
C ALA A 64 -1.25 8.26 -7.74
N ILE A 65 -0.92 7.56 -6.63
CA ILE A 65 -0.05 6.38 -6.66
C ILE A 65 -0.70 5.23 -7.46
N PHE A 66 -2.00 5.00 -7.27
CA PHE A 66 -2.75 3.98 -8.00
C PHE A 66 -2.72 4.24 -9.51
N ILE A 67 -3.07 5.46 -9.94
CA ILE A 67 -3.08 5.85 -11.35
C ILE A 67 -1.71 5.64 -11.96
N HIS A 68 -0.66 6.19 -11.34
CA HIS A 68 0.71 6.02 -11.82
C HIS A 68 1.08 4.55 -11.98
N SER A 69 0.87 3.74 -10.93
CA SER A 69 1.29 2.34 -10.91
C SER A 69 0.53 1.49 -11.94
N VAL A 70 -0.79 1.65 -12.03
CA VAL A 70 -1.62 0.83 -12.92
C VAL A 70 -1.44 1.25 -14.37
N VAL A 71 -1.41 2.55 -14.66
CA VAL A 71 -1.18 3.04 -16.03
C VAL A 71 0.21 2.62 -16.51
N LEU A 72 1.23 2.72 -15.65
CA LEU A 72 2.57 2.24 -15.98
C LEU A 72 2.58 0.74 -16.29
N ALA A 73 1.90 -0.08 -15.48
CA ALA A 73 1.80 -1.53 -15.72
C ALA A 73 1.10 -1.86 -17.04
N LEU A 74 -0.04 -1.20 -17.33
CA LEU A 74 -0.85 -1.48 -18.52
C LEU A 74 -0.17 -1.01 -19.81
N CYS A 75 0.52 0.14 -19.79
CA CYS A 75 1.10 0.76 -20.98
C CYS A 75 2.57 0.37 -21.26
N SER A 76 3.19 -0.48 -20.44
CA SER A 76 4.60 -0.86 -20.59
C SER A 76 4.83 -2.16 -21.37
N GLY A 77 3.78 -2.80 -21.88
CA GLY A 77 3.91 -4.04 -22.65
C GLY A 77 4.50 -5.20 -21.85
N LEU A 78 4.32 -5.20 -20.54
CA LEU A 78 4.81 -6.26 -19.67
C LEU A 78 4.08 -7.58 -19.91
N GLU A 79 4.82 -8.67 -19.78
CA GLU A 79 4.23 -10.02 -19.75
C GLU A 79 3.45 -10.24 -18.45
N THR A 80 2.49 -11.18 -18.47
CA THR A 80 1.81 -11.61 -17.25
C THR A 80 2.86 -12.21 -16.29
N PRO A 81 2.99 -11.70 -15.06
CA PRO A 81 3.94 -12.23 -14.10
C PRO A 81 3.46 -13.57 -13.51
N ALA A 82 4.35 -14.27 -12.84
CA ALA A 82 3.98 -15.47 -12.09
C ALA A 82 3.08 -15.15 -10.89
N MET A 83 3.23 -13.96 -10.31
CA MET A 83 2.49 -13.52 -9.13
C MET A 83 2.59 -12.00 -8.95
N VAL A 84 1.67 -11.44 -8.19
CA VAL A 84 1.68 -10.01 -7.84
C VAL A 84 1.43 -9.79 -6.35
N ALA A 85 1.93 -8.67 -5.82
CA ALA A 85 1.60 -8.19 -4.49
C ALA A 85 1.62 -6.66 -4.47
N GLY A 86 0.97 -6.05 -3.47
CA GLY A 86 1.05 -4.62 -3.27
C GLY A 86 1.00 -4.27 -1.79
N HIS A 87 1.71 -3.21 -1.40
CA HIS A 87 1.77 -2.77 -0.01
C HIS A 87 0.61 -1.82 0.29
N SER A 88 -0.32 -2.21 1.17
CA SER A 88 -1.48 -1.40 1.56
C SER A 88 -2.31 -0.96 0.34
N LEU A 89 -2.27 0.32 -0.05
CA LEU A 89 -2.89 0.81 -1.28
C LEU A 89 -2.44 0.01 -2.51
N GLY A 90 -1.16 -0.36 -2.57
CA GLY A 90 -0.60 -1.12 -3.69
C GLY A 90 -1.30 -2.46 -3.96
N GLU A 91 -2.01 -3.04 -2.98
CA GLU A 91 -2.80 -4.25 -3.20
C GLU A 91 -3.94 -4.00 -4.21
N PHE A 92 -4.56 -2.81 -4.21
CA PHE A 92 -5.56 -2.42 -5.20
C PHE A 92 -4.92 -2.26 -6.60
N SER A 93 -3.70 -1.71 -6.65
CA SER A 93 -2.93 -1.63 -7.90
C SER A 93 -2.57 -3.01 -8.44
N ALA A 94 -2.14 -3.94 -7.57
CA ALA A 94 -1.85 -5.32 -7.92
C ALA A 94 -3.09 -6.05 -8.47
N LEU A 95 -4.24 -5.87 -7.83
CA LEU A 95 -5.51 -6.47 -8.26
C LEU A 95 -5.96 -5.94 -9.63
N ALA A 96 -5.85 -4.63 -9.87
CA ALA A 96 -6.16 -4.04 -11.16
C ALA A 96 -5.19 -4.51 -12.25
N ALA A 97 -3.89 -4.52 -11.99
CA ALA A 97 -2.86 -4.97 -12.93
C ALA A 97 -2.98 -6.46 -13.26
N ALA A 98 -3.42 -7.29 -12.30
CA ALA A 98 -3.71 -8.71 -12.52
C ALA A 98 -5.09 -8.97 -13.15
N GLY A 99 -5.88 -7.93 -13.44
CA GLY A 99 -7.19 -8.03 -14.07
C GLY A 99 -8.31 -8.53 -13.15
N ALA A 100 -8.12 -8.53 -11.82
CA ALA A 100 -9.19 -8.86 -10.88
C ALA A 100 -10.30 -7.80 -10.85
N MET A 101 -9.98 -6.57 -11.21
CA MET A 101 -10.91 -5.43 -11.38
C MET A 101 -10.52 -4.63 -12.62
N SER A 102 -11.47 -3.91 -13.21
CA SER A 102 -11.17 -2.89 -14.22
C SER A 102 -10.40 -1.71 -13.60
N PHE A 103 -9.67 -0.95 -14.39
CA PHE A 103 -9.02 0.29 -13.96
C PHE A 103 -10.01 1.24 -13.29
N GLU A 104 -11.17 1.43 -13.92
CA GLU A 104 -12.22 2.33 -13.46
C GLU A 104 -12.82 1.91 -12.13
N ASP A 105 -13.13 0.62 -11.96
CA ASP A 105 -13.75 0.13 -10.73
C ASP A 105 -12.75 0.14 -9.58
N ALA A 106 -11.50 -0.23 -9.84
CA ALA A 106 -10.43 -0.16 -8.85
C ALA A 106 -10.14 1.30 -8.43
N LEU A 107 -10.13 2.26 -9.38
CA LEU A 107 -9.93 3.68 -9.05
C LEU A 107 -11.08 4.24 -8.21
N LYS A 108 -12.33 3.87 -8.51
CA LYS A 108 -13.50 4.25 -7.68
C LYS A 108 -13.36 3.71 -6.26
N LEU A 109 -12.94 2.45 -6.09
CA LEU A 109 -12.69 1.87 -4.76
C LEU A 109 -11.55 2.60 -4.03
N VAL A 110 -10.47 2.91 -4.72
CA VAL A 110 -9.34 3.68 -4.14
C VAL A 110 -9.79 5.08 -3.72
N ALA A 111 -10.64 5.74 -4.51
CA ALA A 111 -11.19 7.05 -4.16
C ALA A 111 -12.06 6.98 -2.88
N VAL A 112 -12.94 5.98 -2.77
CA VAL A 112 -13.74 5.72 -1.56
C VAL A 112 -12.84 5.43 -0.37
N ARG A 113 -11.86 4.53 -0.53
CA ARG A 113 -10.88 4.18 0.51
C ARG A 113 -10.15 5.41 1.03
N ALA A 114 -9.61 6.21 0.13
CA ALA A 114 -8.84 7.40 0.46
C ALA A 114 -9.68 8.46 1.18
N SER A 115 -10.91 8.68 0.72
CA SER A 115 -11.85 9.61 1.34
C SER A 115 -12.29 9.14 2.72
N ALA A 116 -12.66 7.87 2.86
CA ALA A 116 -13.09 7.27 4.13
C ALA A 116 -11.96 7.29 5.17
N MET A 117 -10.73 6.97 4.76
CA MET A 117 -9.56 7.05 5.64
C MET A 117 -9.27 8.49 6.06
N GLN A 118 -9.31 9.45 5.14
CA GLN A 118 -9.10 10.87 5.46
C GLN A 118 -10.14 11.38 6.49
N LYS A 119 -11.41 11.11 6.24
CA LYS A 119 -12.51 11.45 7.14
C LYS A 119 -12.37 10.79 8.52
N CYS A 120 -11.96 9.52 8.53
CA CYS A 120 -11.72 8.79 9.78
C CYS A 120 -10.59 9.44 10.60
N CYS A 121 -9.49 9.87 9.96
CA CYS A 121 -8.39 10.58 10.64
C CYS A 121 -8.82 11.91 11.25
N GLU A 122 -9.76 12.62 10.62
CA GLU A 122 -10.31 13.87 11.13
C GLU A 122 -11.22 13.66 12.37
N GLN A 123 -11.91 12.53 12.42
CA GLN A 123 -12.82 12.18 13.51
C GLN A 123 -12.14 11.47 14.66
N VAL A 124 -11.19 10.62 14.36
CA VAL A 124 -10.43 9.79 15.32
C VAL A 124 -8.94 10.02 15.07
N PRO A 125 -8.37 11.07 15.67
CA PRO A 125 -6.94 11.33 15.54
C PRO A 125 -6.11 10.16 16.04
N GLY A 126 -5.10 9.80 15.24
CA GLY A 126 -4.18 8.72 15.56
C GLY A 126 -2.77 9.06 15.10
N SER A 127 -1.85 8.15 15.35
CA SER A 127 -0.46 8.30 14.95
C SER A 127 0.14 6.97 14.52
N MET A 128 1.27 7.05 13.82
CA MET A 128 2.09 5.91 13.46
C MET A 128 3.57 6.23 13.68
N ALA A 129 4.36 5.20 13.97
CA ALA A 129 5.81 5.35 14.09
C ALA A 129 6.55 4.14 13.51
N ALA A 130 7.66 4.38 12.83
CA ALA A 130 8.54 3.32 12.35
C ALA A 130 9.56 2.97 13.42
N ILE A 131 9.60 1.72 13.83
CA ILE A 131 10.52 1.16 14.81
C ILE A 131 11.64 0.43 14.07
N ILE A 132 12.88 0.83 14.35
CA ILE A 132 14.05 0.37 13.61
C ILE A 132 14.98 -0.43 14.51
N LYS A 133 15.33 -1.64 14.07
CA LYS A 133 16.29 -2.56 14.70
C LYS A 133 15.89 -2.94 16.14
N LEU A 134 14.63 -3.32 16.34
CA LEU A 134 14.15 -4.01 17.52
C LEU A 134 13.49 -5.32 17.07
N PRO A 135 13.64 -6.44 17.80
CA PRO A 135 12.96 -7.69 17.48
C PRO A 135 11.43 -7.53 17.43
N THR A 136 10.78 -8.21 16.52
CA THR A 136 9.32 -8.11 16.32
C THR A 136 8.55 -8.49 17.58
N GLU A 137 8.95 -9.55 18.26
CA GLU A 137 8.35 -10.03 19.49
C GLU A 137 8.40 -8.97 20.59
N THR A 138 9.53 -8.28 20.74
CA THR A 138 9.68 -7.16 21.69
C THR A 138 8.76 -5.99 21.32
N ILE A 139 8.59 -5.69 20.03
CA ILE A 139 7.65 -4.64 19.57
C ILE A 139 6.22 -5.02 19.95
N GLU A 140 5.80 -6.26 19.72
CA GLU A 140 4.48 -6.77 20.08
C GLU A 140 4.23 -6.71 21.60
N GLU A 141 5.20 -7.15 22.41
CA GLU A 141 5.14 -7.08 23.88
C GLU A 141 5.01 -5.64 24.38
N VAL A 142 5.82 -4.72 23.85
CA VAL A 142 5.75 -3.30 24.22
C VAL A 142 4.40 -2.71 23.84
N CYS A 143 3.88 -2.96 22.62
CA CYS A 143 2.55 -2.51 22.24
C CYS A 143 1.48 -3.02 23.21
N ALA A 144 1.51 -4.30 23.55
CA ALA A 144 0.56 -4.91 24.49
C ALA A 144 0.66 -4.34 25.92
N SER A 145 1.80 -3.77 26.31
CA SER A 145 2.05 -3.18 27.63
C SER A 145 1.65 -1.71 27.77
N CYS A 146 1.22 -1.07 26.68
CA CYS A 146 0.82 0.33 26.70
C CYS A 146 -0.61 0.51 27.25
N SER A 147 -0.88 1.69 27.81
CA SER A 147 -2.15 1.98 28.45
C SER A 147 -3.30 2.25 27.48
N GLY A 148 -2.99 2.63 26.23
CA GLY A 148 -3.95 2.87 25.15
C GLY A 148 -3.76 1.93 23.97
N LEU A 149 -4.58 2.09 22.94
CA LEU A 149 -4.51 1.26 21.74
C LEU A 149 -3.29 1.61 20.88
N VAL A 150 -2.35 0.71 20.80
CA VAL A 150 -1.24 0.73 19.86
C VAL A 150 -0.91 -0.70 19.45
N ILE A 151 -0.74 -0.92 18.15
CA ILE A 151 -0.45 -2.24 17.59
C ILE A 151 0.62 -2.18 16.50
N PRO A 152 1.33 -3.27 16.20
CA PRO A 152 2.08 -3.41 14.97
C PRO A 152 1.14 -3.37 13.76
N ALA A 153 1.38 -2.44 12.85
CA ALA A 153 0.53 -2.19 11.67
C ALA A 153 1.16 -2.60 10.35
N ASN A 154 2.50 -2.50 10.22
CA ASN A 154 3.20 -2.94 9.03
C ASN A 154 4.47 -3.71 9.42
N TYR A 155 4.52 -4.98 9.11
CA TYR A 155 5.72 -5.82 9.20
C TYR A 155 6.51 -5.67 7.90
N ASN A 156 7.32 -4.60 7.80
CA ASN A 156 7.95 -4.19 6.54
C ASN A 156 9.21 -4.99 6.18
N SER A 157 10.04 -5.29 7.16
CA SER A 157 11.19 -6.19 7.03
C SER A 157 11.67 -6.58 8.41
N GLU A 158 12.56 -7.56 8.50
CA GLU A 158 13.26 -7.84 9.75
C GLU A 158 13.95 -6.56 10.25
N GLY A 159 13.62 -6.16 11.48
CA GLY A 159 14.10 -4.93 12.10
C GLY A 159 13.45 -3.63 11.58
N GLN A 160 12.35 -3.70 10.85
CA GLN A 160 11.53 -2.52 10.51
C GLN A 160 10.04 -2.85 10.60
N VAL A 161 9.42 -2.44 11.70
CA VAL A 161 7.97 -2.55 11.94
C VAL A 161 7.40 -1.15 12.15
N VAL A 162 6.24 -0.88 11.58
CA VAL A 162 5.47 0.34 11.86
C VAL A 162 4.39 0.01 12.87
N ILE A 163 4.31 0.80 13.93
CA ILE A 163 3.24 0.75 14.93
C ILE A 163 2.20 1.82 14.64
N SER A 164 0.95 1.57 15.05
CA SER A 164 -0.20 2.43 14.75
C SER A 164 -1.19 2.39 15.90
N GLY A 165 -1.79 3.53 16.23
CA GLY A 165 -2.76 3.60 17.33
C GLY A 165 -3.11 5.01 17.74
N GLU A 166 -3.61 5.15 18.97
CA GLU A 166 -3.85 6.43 19.62
C GLU A 166 -2.54 7.21 19.75
N ALA A 167 -2.58 8.52 19.52
CA ALA A 167 -1.36 9.34 19.47
C ALA A 167 -0.53 9.24 20.75
N GLU A 168 -1.18 9.24 21.93
CA GLU A 168 -0.51 9.11 23.23
C GLU A 168 0.06 7.72 23.44
N ALA A 169 -0.66 6.67 23.04
CA ALA A 169 -0.20 5.29 23.13
C ALA A 169 1.00 5.02 22.20
N VAL A 170 0.99 5.57 20.99
CA VAL A 170 2.14 5.50 20.07
C VAL A 170 3.36 6.23 20.66
N ALA A 171 3.17 7.40 21.29
CA ALA A 171 4.25 8.13 21.92
C ALA A 171 4.83 7.37 23.13
N GLU A 172 3.96 6.75 23.97
CA GLU A 172 4.36 5.86 25.06
C GLU A 172 5.16 4.66 24.52
N ALA A 173 4.63 3.99 23.50
CA ALA A 173 5.28 2.85 22.87
C ALA A 173 6.67 3.21 22.30
N CYS A 174 6.79 4.35 21.61
CA CYS A 174 8.07 4.82 21.09
C CYS A 174 9.13 4.97 22.19
N LYS A 175 8.75 5.55 23.34
CA LYS A 175 9.65 5.71 24.48
C LYS A 175 10.09 4.36 25.04
N LYS A 176 9.13 3.47 25.32
CA LYS A 176 9.42 2.11 25.83
C LYS A 176 10.30 1.30 24.85
N MET A 177 10.07 1.42 23.54
CA MET A 177 10.87 0.75 22.52
C MET A 177 12.31 1.27 22.45
N MET A 178 12.50 2.57 22.63
CA MET A 178 13.86 3.14 22.75
C MET A 178 14.57 2.62 24.00
N GLU A 179 13.88 2.52 25.14
CA GLU A 179 14.39 1.93 26.37
C GLU A 179 14.72 0.43 26.22
N ALA A 180 13.93 -0.29 25.42
CA ALA A 180 14.15 -1.70 25.07
C ALA A 180 15.28 -1.93 24.03
N GLY A 181 15.91 -0.86 23.53
CA GLY A 181 17.07 -0.96 22.63
C GLY A 181 16.80 -0.76 21.15
N ALA A 182 15.63 -0.24 20.76
CA ALA A 182 15.40 0.17 19.38
C ALA A 182 16.44 1.20 18.94
N LYS A 183 16.97 1.05 17.73
CA LYS A 183 17.91 2.05 17.18
C LYS A 183 17.24 3.40 16.94
N ARG A 184 15.98 3.38 16.53
CA ARG A 184 15.14 4.56 16.30
C ARG A 184 13.66 4.20 16.47
N ALA A 185 12.89 5.16 16.97
CA ALA A 185 11.44 5.20 16.91
C ALA A 185 11.06 6.52 16.22
N LEU A 186 10.64 6.46 14.96
CA LEU A 186 10.45 7.62 14.09
C LEU A 186 8.95 7.85 13.87
N PRO A 187 8.35 8.91 14.43
CA PRO A 187 6.99 9.29 14.08
C PRO A 187 6.85 9.53 12.58
N LEU A 188 5.77 9.02 11.99
CA LEU A 188 5.47 9.23 10.58
C LEU A 188 4.60 10.49 10.40
N PRO A 189 4.74 11.22 9.28
CA PRO A 189 3.96 12.43 9.01
C PRO A 189 2.53 12.08 8.53
N VAL A 190 1.80 11.33 9.36
CA VAL A 190 0.42 10.92 9.12
C VAL A 190 -0.43 11.24 10.36
N SER A 191 -1.68 11.61 10.15
CA SER A 191 -2.61 11.98 11.22
C SER A 191 -3.63 10.87 11.55
N GLY A 192 -3.42 9.66 11.04
CA GLY A 192 -4.32 8.53 11.23
C GLY A 192 -3.63 7.27 11.69
N ALA A 193 -4.37 6.42 12.39
CA ALA A 193 -3.93 5.12 12.85
C ALA A 193 -4.25 4.02 11.83
N PHE A 194 -3.59 4.08 10.66
CA PHE A 194 -3.85 3.12 9.58
C PHE A 194 -3.52 1.70 10.01
N HIS A 195 -4.25 0.74 9.43
CA HIS A 195 -4.10 -0.70 9.72
C HIS A 195 -4.31 -1.06 11.19
N SER A 196 -5.18 -0.32 11.87
CA SER A 196 -5.56 -0.55 13.26
C SER A 196 -7.08 -0.59 13.43
N PRO A 197 -7.61 -1.08 14.57
CA PRO A 197 -9.06 -1.05 14.85
C PRO A 197 -9.68 0.35 14.78
N LEU A 198 -8.90 1.42 14.92
CA LEU A 198 -9.37 2.80 14.79
C LEU A 198 -9.84 3.15 13.36
N MET A 199 -9.47 2.35 12.34
CA MET A 199 -9.96 2.50 10.96
C MET A 199 -11.31 1.81 10.71
N GLU A 200 -11.97 1.28 11.73
CA GLU A 200 -13.26 0.58 11.55
C GLU A 200 -14.33 1.42 10.83
N PRO A 201 -14.51 2.73 11.12
CA PRO A 201 -15.47 3.55 10.36
C PRO A 201 -15.14 3.61 8.86
N ALA A 202 -13.86 3.74 8.51
CA ALA A 202 -13.43 3.75 7.12
C ALA A 202 -13.61 2.37 6.45
N ARG A 203 -13.37 1.28 7.20
CA ARG A 203 -13.61 -0.08 6.73
C ARG A 203 -15.07 -0.32 6.37
N LEU A 204 -16.00 0.15 7.18
CA LEU A 204 -17.45 0.00 6.94
C LEU A 204 -17.86 0.75 5.67
N GLU A 205 -17.40 1.99 5.48
CA GLU A 205 -17.70 2.77 4.28
C GLU A 205 -17.12 2.10 3.01
N LEU A 206 -15.87 1.59 3.09
CA LEU A 206 -15.24 0.87 1.99
C LEU A 206 -15.94 -0.48 1.70
N ALA A 207 -16.44 -1.17 2.71
CA ALA A 207 -17.11 -2.45 2.55
C ALA A 207 -18.33 -2.35 1.63
N GLU A 208 -19.14 -1.29 1.78
CA GLU A 208 -20.29 -1.05 0.92
C GLU A 208 -19.91 -0.85 -0.55
N ALA A 209 -18.75 -0.24 -0.82
CA ALA A 209 -18.25 -0.06 -2.17
C ALA A 209 -17.68 -1.37 -2.73
N ILE A 210 -16.94 -2.17 -1.94
CA ILE A 210 -16.41 -3.48 -2.33
C ILE A 210 -17.56 -4.42 -2.72
N ASP A 211 -18.65 -4.46 -1.95
CA ASP A 211 -19.79 -5.32 -2.22
C ASP A 211 -20.44 -5.04 -3.57
N LYS A 212 -20.45 -3.77 -3.98
CA LYS A 212 -21.03 -3.32 -5.25
C LYS A 212 -20.08 -3.42 -6.44
N THR A 213 -18.80 -3.68 -6.19
CA THR A 213 -17.78 -3.75 -7.23
C THR A 213 -17.69 -5.16 -7.81
N PRO A 214 -17.69 -5.31 -9.14
CA PRO A 214 -17.44 -6.60 -9.77
C PRO A 214 -15.98 -7.01 -9.60
N PHE A 215 -15.76 -8.24 -9.18
CA PHE A 215 -14.45 -8.87 -9.16
C PHE A 215 -14.47 -10.12 -10.03
N GLN A 216 -13.35 -10.41 -10.65
CA GLN A 216 -13.12 -11.64 -11.41
C GLN A 216 -11.82 -12.31 -10.97
N ALA A 217 -11.62 -13.56 -11.42
CA ALA A 217 -10.37 -14.26 -11.14
C ALA A 217 -9.19 -13.51 -11.81
N PRO A 218 -8.13 -13.19 -11.04
CA PRO A 218 -6.94 -12.54 -11.59
C PRO A 218 -6.17 -13.48 -12.52
N ALA A 219 -5.41 -12.91 -13.46
CA ALA A 219 -4.57 -13.64 -14.39
C ALA A 219 -3.40 -14.40 -13.73
N CYS A 220 -3.02 -14.01 -12.52
CA CYS A 220 -2.02 -14.67 -11.70
C CYS A 220 -2.37 -14.51 -10.20
N PRO A 221 -1.79 -15.32 -9.30
CA PRO A 221 -2.03 -15.19 -7.86
C PRO A 221 -1.68 -13.80 -7.32
N VAL A 222 -2.57 -13.25 -6.49
CA VAL A 222 -2.37 -11.98 -5.77
C VAL A 222 -2.09 -12.29 -4.31
N TYR A 223 -0.91 -11.92 -3.80
CA TYR A 223 -0.57 -12.07 -2.39
C TYR A 223 -1.18 -10.93 -1.60
N GLN A 224 -2.06 -11.26 -0.65
CA GLN A 224 -2.84 -10.27 0.07
C GLN A 224 -2.27 -9.91 1.43
N ASN A 225 -2.33 -8.64 1.81
CA ASN A 225 -1.66 -8.08 2.99
C ASN A 225 -2.05 -8.76 4.30
N VAL A 226 -3.32 -9.11 4.45
CA VAL A 226 -3.87 -9.67 5.71
C VAL A 226 -3.37 -11.08 6.00
N THR A 227 -3.25 -11.90 4.95
CA THR A 227 -2.89 -13.32 5.05
C THR A 227 -1.43 -13.58 4.69
N ALA A 228 -0.81 -12.70 3.91
CA ALA A 228 0.46 -12.92 3.23
C ALA A 228 0.44 -14.13 2.26
N LEU A 229 -0.72 -14.65 1.91
CA LEU A 229 -0.92 -15.83 1.07
C LEU A 229 -1.50 -15.45 -0.30
N PRO A 230 -1.24 -16.27 -1.33
CA PRO A 230 -1.81 -16.07 -2.66
C PRO A 230 -3.32 -16.32 -2.68
N ALA A 231 -4.05 -15.52 -3.46
CA ALA A 231 -5.46 -15.70 -3.73
C ALA A 231 -5.73 -15.54 -5.23
N THR A 232 -6.62 -16.38 -5.75
CA THR A 232 -7.13 -16.33 -7.14
C THR A 232 -8.65 -16.33 -7.18
N ASP A 233 -9.30 -16.70 -6.07
CA ASP A 233 -10.75 -16.68 -5.92
C ASP A 233 -11.24 -15.27 -5.59
N PRO A 234 -12.15 -14.69 -6.39
CA PRO A 234 -12.70 -13.36 -6.16
C PRO A 234 -13.36 -13.17 -4.79
N ASP A 235 -14.03 -14.19 -4.27
CA ASP A 235 -14.70 -14.11 -2.96
C ASP A 235 -13.68 -14.08 -1.81
N VAL A 236 -12.61 -14.85 -1.92
CA VAL A 236 -11.48 -14.80 -0.98
C VAL A 236 -10.80 -13.43 -1.04
N ILE A 237 -10.57 -12.91 -2.24
CA ILE A 237 -9.97 -11.59 -2.46
C ILE A 237 -10.81 -10.50 -1.77
N LYS A 238 -12.13 -10.49 -2.01
CA LYS A 238 -13.06 -9.55 -1.37
C LYS A 238 -13.03 -9.66 0.14
N ALA A 239 -13.13 -10.87 0.68
CA ALA A 239 -13.15 -11.11 2.13
C ALA A 239 -11.86 -10.61 2.82
N ASN A 240 -10.71 -10.70 2.15
CA ASN A 240 -9.45 -10.18 2.67
C ASN A 240 -9.36 -8.66 2.55
N LEU A 241 -9.81 -8.06 1.44
CA LEU A 241 -9.86 -6.60 1.28
C LEU A 241 -10.76 -5.93 2.34
N LEU A 242 -11.87 -6.56 2.72
CA LEU A 242 -12.76 -6.07 3.78
C LEU A 242 -12.07 -5.95 5.14
N LYS A 243 -11.01 -6.71 5.37
CA LYS A 243 -10.24 -6.72 6.64
C LYS A 243 -9.00 -5.83 6.57
N GLN A 244 -8.55 -5.44 5.37
CA GLN A 244 -7.24 -4.83 5.16
C GLN A 244 -7.02 -3.54 5.97
N LEU A 245 -8.01 -2.65 6.04
CA LEU A 245 -7.86 -1.36 6.73
C LEU A 245 -7.68 -1.47 8.25
N THR A 246 -8.17 -2.55 8.84
CA THR A 246 -8.13 -2.80 10.29
C THR A 246 -7.17 -3.92 10.68
N SER A 247 -6.38 -4.41 9.72
CA SER A 247 -5.43 -5.51 9.92
C SER A 247 -4.02 -5.12 9.51
N PRO A 248 -2.99 -5.74 10.08
CA PRO A 248 -1.61 -5.48 9.70
C PRO A 248 -1.28 -5.83 8.24
N VAL A 249 -0.39 -5.05 7.63
CA VAL A 249 0.28 -5.39 6.39
C VAL A 249 1.44 -6.34 6.69
N ARG A 250 1.34 -7.58 6.28
CA ARG A 250 2.33 -8.64 6.51
C ARG A 250 3.35 -8.71 5.38
N TRP A 251 4.02 -7.59 5.10
CA TRP A 251 4.88 -7.48 3.92
C TRP A 251 6.08 -8.43 3.95
N THR A 252 6.72 -8.59 5.12
CA THR A 252 7.83 -9.54 5.29
C THR A 252 7.41 -10.95 4.92
N GLN A 253 6.30 -11.43 5.48
CA GLN A 253 5.76 -12.76 5.20
C GLN A 253 5.30 -12.90 3.75
N THR A 254 4.74 -11.82 3.17
CA THR A 254 4.34 -11.80 1.76
C THR A 254 5.54 -12.07 0.86
N VAL A 255 6.63 -11.32 1.01
CA VAL A 255 7.85 -11.53 0.19
C VAL A 255 8.46 -12.90 0.43
N GLN A 256 8.54 -13.36 1.69
CA GLN A 256 9.04 -14.70 2.02
C GLN A 256 8.23 -15.80 1.36
N ASN A 257 6.90 -15.71 1.39
CA ASN A 257 6.02 -16.69 0.74
C ASN A 257 6.17 -16.64 -0.79
N MET A 258 6.24 -15.45 -1.40
CA MET A 258 6.49 -15.31 -2.84
C MET A 258 7.81 -15.98 -3.26
N VAL A 259 8.87 -15.81 -2.47
CA VAL A 259 10.17 -16.47 -2.71
C VAL A 259 10.06 -17.98 -2.53
N ALA A 260 9.37 -18.44 -1.50
CA ALA A 260 9.14 -19.88 -1.28
C ALA A 260 8.33 -20.53 -2.43
N ASP A 261 7.42 -19.77 -3.03
CA ASP A 261 6.64 -20.18 -4.20
C ASP A 261 7.38 -19.96 -5.53
N GLY A 262 8.67 -19.59 -5.46
CA GLY A 262 9.62 -19.62 -6.57
C GLY A 262 9.93 -18.25 -7.20
N ALA A 263 9.47 -17.13 -6.65
CA ALA A 263 9.85 -15.80 -7.18
C ALA A 263 11.34 -15.55 -6.97
N ASP A 264 12.04 -15.29 -8.05
CA ASP A 264 13.49 -14.96 -8.06
C ASP A 264 13.78 -13.58 -8.65
N TYR A 265 12.75 -12.90 -9.19
CA TYR A 265 12.84 -11.56 -9.77
C TYR A 265 11.64 -10.71 -9.33
N PHE A 266 11.91 -9.59 -8.67
CA PHE A 266 10.90 -8.64 -8.23
C PHE A 266 11.00 -7.34 -9.03
N LEU A 267 9.89 -6.92 -9.65
CA LEU A 267 9.76 -5.66 -10.37
C LEU A 267 8.81 -4.74 -9.61
N GLU A 268 9.34 -3.65 -9.06
CA GLU A 268 8.49 -2.60 -8.47
C GLU A 268 7.91 -1.72 -9.57
N ILE A 269 6.57 -1.65 -9.65
CA ILE A 269 5.84 -0.90 -10.65
C ILE A 269 5.07 0.21 -9.95
N GLY A 270 5.55 1.44 -10.10
CA GLY A 270 4.97 2.60 -9.44
C GLY A 270 6.02 3.64 -9.08
N PRO A 271 5.61 4.72 -8.37
CA PRO A 271 6.53 5.78 -8.01
C PRO A 271 7.52 5.34 -6.93
N GLY A 272 8.78 5.75 -7.06
CA GLY A 272 9.84 5.51 -6.07
C GLY A 272 10.46 4.11 -6.12
N THR A 273 11.16 3.74 -5.04
CA THR A 273 11.94 2.50 -4.94
C THR A 273 11.85 1.86 -3.55
N VAL A 274 10.76 2.11 -2.85
CA VAL A 274 10.60 1.71 -1.45
C VAL A 274 10.57 0.20 -1.29
N LEU A 275 9.80 -0.48 -2.14
CA LEU A 275 9.64 -1.93 -2.03
C LEU A 275 10.89 -2.69 -2.45
N GLN A 276 11.66 -2.20 -3.42
CA GLN A 276 12.98 -2.75 -3.76
C GLN A 276 13.90 -2.78 -2.53
N GLY A 277 13.88 -1.68 -1.76
CA GLY A 277 14.65 -1.59 -0.52
C GLY A 277 14.19 -2.58 0.54
N LEU A 278 12.88 -2.85 0.65
CA LEU A 278 12.32 -3.83 1.58
C LEU A 278 12.62 -5.26 1.11
N VAL A 279 12.38 -5.57 -0.17
CA VAL A 279 12.71 -6.89 -0.75
C VAL A 279 14.19 -7.22 -0.56
N GLY A 280 15.08 -6.23 -0.79
CA GLY A 280 16.51 -6.44 -0.62
C GLY A 280 16.94 -6.75 0.82
N ARG A 281 16.13 -6.40 1.83
CA ARG A 281 16.38 -6.76 3.23
C ARG A 281 15.78 -8.12 3.60
N ILE A 282 14.64 -8.49 2.99
CA ILE A 282 13.92 -9.73 3.25
C ILE A 282 14.55 -10.90 2.49
N ALA A 283 14.87 -10.69 1.23
CA ALA A 283 15.41 -11.68 0.30
C ALA A 283 16.57 -11.07 -0.49
N PRO A 284 17.79 -11.01 0.08
CA PRO A 284 18.93 -10.33 -0.52
C PRO A 284 19.38 -10.93 -1.85
N ASP A 285 19.15 -12.22 -2.05
CA ASP A 285 19.65 -13.00 -3.19
C ASP A 285 18.76 -12.91 -4.44
N VAL A 286 17.55 -12.35 -4.34
CA VAL A 286 16.66 -12.18 -5.50
C VAL A 286 17.02 -10.93 -6.31
N VAL A 287 16.73 -10.96 -7.61
CA VAL A 287 16.82 -9.78 -8.47
C VAL A 287 15.69 -8.81 -8.13
N LYS A 288 16.00 -7.54 -8.03
CA LYS A 288 15.05 -6.47 -7.73
C LYS A 288 15.32 -5.26 -8.61
N GLU A 289 14.31 -4.84 -9.33
CA GLU A 289 14.37 -3.71 -10.23
C GLU A 289 13.11 -2.84 -10.09
N GLY A 290 13.18 -1.60 -10.57
CA GLY A 290 12.05 -0.69 -10.68
C GLY A 290 11.75 -0.40 -12.13
N LEU A 291 10.47 -0.38 -12.48
CA LEU A 291 10.04 0.09 -13.77
C LEU A 291 9.99 1.62 -13.76
N SER A 292 10.83 2.25 -14.58
CA SER A 292 10.84 3.71 -14.76
C SER A 292 9.88 4.14 -15.87
N GLU A 293 9.41 5.39 -15.78
CA GLU A 293 8.61 6.07 -16.80
C GLU A 293 9.36 6.27 -18.11
#